data_d8426fa8c3f3dc50a3ab2f8481749bb9
#
_entry.id   d8426fa8c3f3dc50a3ab2f8481749bb9
#
_cell.length_a   1.000
_cell.length_b   1.000
_cell.length_c   1.000
_cell.angle_alpha   90.00
_cell.angle_beta   90.00
_cell.angle_gamma   90.00
#
_symmetry.space_group_name_H-M   'P 1'
#
loop_
_entity.id
_entity.type
_entity.pdbx_description
1 polymer ?
#
loop_
_entity_poly.entity_id
_entity_poly.type
_entity_poly.pdbx_seq_one_letter_code
_entity_poly.pdbx_strand_id
1 'polypeptide(L)'
;MTGMTGFGAPNGDRSYPPRAGEPPARGPGPGIRGLREPPAVSLAPGAAVGLESVTKVYGSGARAVTALDRVTIAFAAREFTAIMGPSGSGKTTLLQVAAGIDRPTSGQVRLGDTELGRMSERRLTVLRRRRVGFVFQSFNLMGSLTAEQNVALPLRLDGRRPKAKVVREALARVGLADRARHRPGELSGGQQQRVAIARALVTGPEVIFADEPTGALDRRSGGAVLDLLRAAVDGFGQTLVMVTHDPVAAARADRVIFLADGRLAGELERPTAEQVAASMTSLGD
;
A
#
# COMPACT_ATOMS: atom_id res chain seq x y z
N MET A 1 -4.37 -66.85 26.24
CA MET A 1 -3.65 -67.42 25.08
C MET A 1 -3.92 -66.46 23.93
N THR A 2 -2.92 -65.64 23.66
CA THR A 2 -2.14 -65.53 22.42
C THR A 2 -2.93 -64.83 21.29
N GLY A 3 -2.56 -63.73 20.70
CA GLY A 3 -1.25 -63.20 20.45
C GLY A 3 -1.36 -61.80 19.77
N MET A 4 -0.39 -60.99 20.07
CA MET A 4 -0.07 -59.74 19.44
C MET A 4 0.40 -59.96 18.00
N THR A 5 -0.02 -59.11 17.05
CA THR A 5 0.81 -58.79 15.88
C THR A 5 0.63 -57.33 15.52
N GLY A 6 1.73 -56.58 15.55
CA GLY A 6 1.84 -55.19 15.16
C GLY A 6 1.76 -55.02 13.63
N PHE A 7 1.27 -53.86 13.22
CA PHE A 7 1.44 -53.41 11.84
C PHE A 7 2.14 -52.06 11.86
N GLY A 8 3.33 -52.07 11.28
CA GLY A 8 4.17 -50.91 11.06
C GLY A 8 3.54 -49.95 10.03
N ALA A 9 3.75 -48.67 10.26
CA ALA A 9 3.44 -47.60 9.33
C ALA A 9 4.49 -47.59 8.19
N PRO A 10 4.08 -47.42 6.92
CA PRO A 10 5.00 -46.98 5.91
C PRO A 10 4.96 -45.45 5.78
N ASN A 11 6.10 -44.84 6.05
CA ASN A 11 6.42 -43.50 5.53
C ASN A 11 6.28 -43.50 4.00
N GLY A 12 5.26 -42.82 3.51
CA GLY A 12 5.05 -42.54 2.09
C GLY A 12 5.14 -41.06 1.87
N ASP A 13 6.29 -40.64 1.42
CA ASP A 13 6.50 -39.36 0.78
C ASP A 13 5.49 -39.21 -0.37
N ARG A 14 4.40 -38.48 -0.14
CA ARG A 14 3.44 -38.10 -1.19
C ARG A 14 3.82 -36.75 -1.73
N SER A 15 4.80 -36.73 -2.66
CA SER A 15 4.95 -35.65 -3.61
C SER A 15 3.65 -35.52 -4.41
N TYR A 16 2.86 -34.47 -4.11
CA TYR A 16 1.72 -34.09 -4.93
C TYR A 16 2.19 -33.70 -6.31
N PRO A 17 1.62 -34.24 -7.39
CA PRO A 17 1.91 -33.74 -8.73
C PRO A 17 1.41 -32.29 -8.86
N PRO A 18 2.11 -31.43 -9.64
CA PRO A 18 1.68 -30.06 -9.87
C PRO A 18 0.27 -30.04 -10.47
N ARG A 19 -0.61 -29.17 -9.94
CA ARG A 19 -1.96 -28.99 -10.49
C ARG A 19 -1.85 -28.51 -11.93
N ALA A 20 -2.52 -29.21 -12.84
CA ALA A 20 -2.64 -28.80 -14.24
C ALA A 20 -3.25 -27.40 -14.33
N GLY A 21 -2.49 -26.41 -14.84
CA GLY A 21 -2.93 -25.03 -15.02
C GLY A 21 -1.98 -23.94 -14.48
N GLU A 22 -0.87 -24.29 -13.83
CA GLU A 22 0.14 -23.28 -13.49
C GLU A 22 0.95 -22.94 -14.76
N PRO A 23 1.01 -21.64 -15.14
CA PRO A 23 1.90 -21.22 -16.21
C PRO A 23 3.36 -21.49 -15.81
N PRO A 24 4.24 -21.87 -16.76
CA PRO A 24 5.64 -22.15 -16.45
C PRO A 24 6.29 -20.93 -15.79
N ALA A 25 7.07 -21.18 -14.74
CA ALA A 25 7.82 -20.15 -14.04
C ALA A 25 8.74 -19.44 -15.04
N ARG A 26 8.45 -18.18 -15.35
CA ARG A 26 9.40 -17.34 -16.08
C ARG A 26 10.62 -17.15 -15.18
N GLY A 27 11.81 -17.39 -15.71
CA GLY A 27 13.07 -17.17 -15.00
C GLY A 27 13.22 -15.73 -14.52
N PRO A 28 14.17 -15.42 -13.61
CA PRO A 28 14.44 -14.06 -13.20
C PRO A 28 14.73 -13.21 -14.44
N GLY A 29 14.00 -12.11 -14.60
CA GLY A 29 14.26 -11.14 -15.66
C GLY A 29 15.67 -10.56 -15.53
N PRO A 30 16.26 -10.01 -16.60
CA PRO A 30 17.60 -9.43 -16.56
C PRO A 30 17.65 -8.33 -15.50
N GLY A 31 18.60 -8.46 -14.55
CA GLY A 31 18.83 -7.45 -13.52
C GLY A 31 19.15 -6.11 -14.18
N ILE A 32 18.41 -5.06 -13.79
CA ILE A 32 18.61 -3.71 -14.32
C ILE A 32 19.87 -3.11 -13.70
N ARG A 33 20.80 -2.61 -14.52
CA ARG A 33 22.02 -1.97 -14.06
C ARG A 33 21.72 -0.83 -13.07
N GLY A 34 22.23 -0.95 -11.84
CA GLY A 34 22.12 0.09 -10.81
C GLY A 34 21.00 -0.10 -9.78
N LEU A 35 20.08 -1.03 -9.99
CA LEU A 35 19.09 -1.39 -8.98
C LEU A 35 19.64 -2.50 -8.07
N ARG A 36 19.42 -2.37 -6.77
CA ARG A 36 19.63 -3.47 -5.83
C ARG A 36 18.49 -4.47 -5.96
N GLU A 37 18.81 -5.75 -5.98
CA GLU A 37 17.78 -6.75 -5.76
C GLU A 37 17.16 -6.52 -4.38
N PRO A 38 15.82 -6.50 -4.29
CA PRO A 38 15.18 -6.40 -2.98
C PRO A 38 15.66 -7.58 -2.12
N PRO A 39 16.04 -7.35 -0.86
CA PRO A 39 16.51 -8.40 0.00
C PRO A 39 15.47 -9.51 0.08
N ALA A 40 15.91 -10.78 0.15
CA ALA A 40 15.06 -11.92 0.46
C ALA A 40 14.48 -11.69 1.87
N VAL A 41 13.30 -11.10 1.94
CA VAL A 41 12.69 -10.67 3.20
C VAL A 41 11.88 -11.82 3.76
N SER A 42 12.46 -12.52 4.73
CA SER A 42 11.64 -13.07 5.81
C SER A 42 11.00 -11.87 6.52
N LEU A 43 9.69 -11.91 6.80
CA LEU A 43 8.97 -10.80 7.43
C LEU A 43 9.70 -10.35 8.70
N ALA A 44 10.56 -9.33 8.57
CA ALA A 44 11.41 -8.87 9.64
C ALA A 44 10.56 -8.33 10.80
N PRO A 45 10.91 -8.60 12.04
CA PRO A 45 10.33 -7.92 13.18
C PRO A 45 10.44 -6.40 12.97
N GLY A 46 9.31 -5.68 13.02
CA GLY A 46 9.28 -4.22 12.82
C GLY A 46 8.73 -3.73 11.48
N ALA A 47 8.36 -4.61 10.56
CA ALA A 47 7.63 -4.21 9.37
C ALA A 47 6.20 -3.77 9.72
N ALA A 48 5.77 -2.61 9.19
CA ALA A 48 4.38 -2.17 9.32
C ALA A 48 3.45 -3.00 8.43
N VAL A 49 3.94 -3.38 7.23
CA VAL A 49 3.22 -4.25 6.28
C VAL A 49 4.20 -5.22 5.66
N GLY A 50 3.81 -6.47 5.54
CA GLY A 50 4.59 -7.51 4.87
C GLY A 50 3.76 -8.35 3.92
N LEU A 51 4.33 -8.62 2.76
CA LEU A 51 3.82 -9.56 1.77
C LEU A 51 4.83 -10.68 1.59
N GLU A 52 4.38 -11.92 1.58
CA GLU A 52 5.23 -13.11 1.39
C GLU A 52 4.68 -13.96 0.27
N SER A 53 5.47 -14.10 -0.81
CA SER A 53 5.13 -14.86 -2.02
C SER A 53 3.72 -14.58 -2.55
N VAL A 54 3.31 -13.31 -2.52
CA VAL A 54 1.96 -12.89 -2.88
C VAL A 54 1.77 -12.95 -4.39
N THR A 55 0.77 -13.71 -4.81
CA THR A 55 0.29 -13.76 -6.19
C THR A 55 -1.14 -13.26 -6.25
N LYS A 56 -1.45 -12.44 -7.25
CA LYS A 56 -2.81 -11.97 -7.54
C LYS A 56 -3.14 -12.20 -9.01
N VAL A 57 -4.18 -12.97 -9.24
CA VAL A 57 -4.72 -13.26 -10.58
C VAL A 57 -6.15 -12.76 -10.65
N TYR A 58 -6.48 -12.01 -11.69
CA TYR A 58 -7.84 -11.59 -12.03
C TYR A 58 -8.38 -12.42 -13.18
N GLY A 59 -9.66 -12.73 -13.16
CA GLY A 59 -10.28 -13.57 -14.18
C GLY A 59 -9.97 -15.05 -14.03
N SER A 60 -10.32 -15.85 -15.05
CA SER A 60 -10.11 -17.30 -15.06
C SER A 60 -9.89 -17.82 -16.48
N GLY A 61 -9.26 -19.00 -16.62
CA GLY A 61 -8.99 -19.64 -17.90
C GLY A 61 -8.13 -18.76 -18.83
N ALA A 62 -8.47 -18.70 -20.11
CA ALA A 62 -7.71 -17.94 -21.12
C ALA A 62 -7.72 -16.41 -20.93
N ARG A 63 -8.58 -15.88 -20.06
CA ARG A 63 -8.66 -14.43 -19.72
C ARG A 63 -8.01 -14.11 -18.37
N ALA A 64 -7.30 -15.04 -17.77
CA ALA A 64 -6.60 -14.81 -16.51
C ALA A 64 -5.44 -13.81 -16.71
N VAL A 65 -5.38 -12.77 -15.89
CA VAL A 65 -4.30 -11.78 -15.85
C VAL A 65 -3.61 -11.85 -14.50
N THR A 66 -2.33 -12.18 -14.51
CA THR A 66 -1.51 -12.18 -13.29
C THR A 66 -1.03 -10.75 -13.04
N ALA A 67 -1.64 -10.07 -12.08
CA ALA A 67 -1.30 -8.71 -11.70
C ALA A 67 -0.14 -8.64 -10.71
N LEU A 68 0.05 -9.68 -9.87
CA LEU A 68 1.21 -9.86 -8.99
C LEU A 68 1.68 -11.30 -9.10
N ASP A 69 2.99 -11.52 -9.20
CA ASP A 69 3.60 -12.82 -9.30
C ASP A 69 4.65 -13.01 -8.20
N ARG A 70 4.28 -13.74 -7.16
CA ARG A 70 5.12 -14.12 -6.01
C ARG A 70 5.90 -12.96 -5.37
N VAL A 71 5.24 -11.82 -5.22
CA VAL A 71 5.84 -10.63 -4.62
C VAL A 71 6.12 -10.88 -3.14
N THR A 72 7.38 -10.71 -2.74
CA THR A 72 7.81 -10.74 -1.33
C THR A 72 8.44 -9.39 -0.99
N ILE A 73 7.82 -8.63 -0.08
CA ILE A 73 8.26 -7.29 0.28
C ILE A 73 7.80 -6.94 1.70
N ALA A 74 8.64 -6.15 2.39
CA ALA A 74 8.26 -5.52 3.65
C ALA A 74 8.36 -4.00 3.55
N PHE A 75 7.38 -3.30 4.11
CA PHE A 75 7.38 -1.86 4.31
C PHE A 75 7.72 -1.59 5.78
N ALA A 76 8.86 -0.95 6.01
CA ALA A 76 9.34 -0.67 7.36
C ALA A 76 8.42 0.34 8.07
N ALA A 77 8.29 0.20 9.39
CA ALA A 77 7.56 1.17 10.19
C ALA A 77 8.28 2.51 10.21
N ARG A 78 7.51 3.60 10.15
CA ARG A 78 8.01 4.99 10.17
C ARG A 78 8.89 5.35 8.96
N GLU A 79 8.68 4.67 7.85
CA GLU A 79 9.39 4.90 6.58
C GLU A 79 8.41 5.41 5.53
N PHE A 80 8.89 6.27 4.66
CA PHE A 80 8.21 6.65 3.44
C PHE A 80 8.74 5.81 2.28
N THR A 81 7.95 4.85 1.81
CA THR A 81 8.27 4.05 0.62
C THR A 81 7.43 4.49 -0.56
N ALA A 82 8.06 4.73 -1.72
CA ALA A 82 7.36 4.92 -2.99
C ALA A 82 7.41 3.66 -3.85
N ILE A 83 6.33 3.38 -4.58
CA ILE A 83 6.22 2.27 -5.55
C ILE A 83 6.07 2.90 -6.94
N MET A 84 6.97 2.53 -7.84
CA MET A 84 6.99 2.99 -9.22
C MET A 84 6.98 1.82 -10.21
N GLY A 85 6.78 2.12 -11.48
CA GLY A 85 6.80 1.13 -12.56
C GLY A 85 5.90 1.53 -13.72
N PRO A 86 5.98 0.86 -14.88
CA PRO A 86 5.15 1.12 -16.05
C PRO A 86 3.65 0.99 -15.77
N SER A 87 2.82 1.53 -16.66
CA SER A 87 1.37 1.31 -16.59
C SER A 87 1.06 -0.18 -16.69
N GLY A 88 0.14 -0.68 -15.88
CA GLY A 88 -0.22 -2.10 -15.87
C GLY A 88 0.74 -3.02 -15.08
N SER A 89 1.84 -2.51 -14.51
CA SER A 89 2.81 -3.34 -13.77
C SER A 89 2.31 -3.94 -12.45
N GLY A 90 1.09 -3.59 -12.00
CA GLY A 90 0.48 -4.14 -10.77
C GLY A 90 0.58 -3.24 -9.53
N LYS A 91 1.04 -1.98 -9.63
CA LYS A 91 1.23 -1.06 -8.48
C LYS A 91 -0.01 -0.85 -7.62
N THR A 92 -1.12 -0.48 -8.24
CA THR A 92 -2.41 -0.29 -7.55
C THR A 92 -2.90 -1.61 -6.93
N THR A 93 -2.70 -2.74 -7.63
CA THR A 93 -3.01 -4.08 -7.08
C THR A 93 -2.15 -4.38 -5.86
N LEU A 94 -0.84 -4.09 -5.90
CA LEU A 94 0.06 -4.27 -4.77
C LEU A 94 -0.41 -3.46 -3.56
N LEU A 95 -0.74 -2.18 -3.78
CA LEU A 95 -1.25 -1.30 -2.73
C LEU A 95 -2.57 -1.82 -2.15
N GLN A 96 -3.52 -2.24 -2.99
CA GLN A 96 -4.82 -2.75 -2.56
C GLN A 96 -4.71 -4.06 -1.75
N VAL A 97 -3.83 -4.96 -2.19
CA VAL A 97 -3.56 -6.23 -1.49
C VAL A 97 -2.84 -5.97 -0.16
N ALA A 98 -1.82 -5.10 -0.14
CA ALA A 98 -1.11 -4.70 1.07
C ALA A 98 -2.03 -4.06 2.12
N ALA A 99 -3.01 -3.29 1.66
CA ALA A 99 -4.01 -2.63 2.51
C ALA A 99 -5.17 -3.54 2.94
N GLY A 100 -5.22 -4.78 2.45
CA GLY A 100 -6.33 -5.71 2.69
C GLY A 100 -7.66 -5.26 2.08
N ILE A 101 -7.63 -4.43 1.01
CA ILE A 101 -8.81 -4.10 0.21
C ILE A 101 -9.15 -5.26 -0.72
N ASP A 102 -8.12 -5.82 -1.34
CA ASP A 102 -8.25 -7.00 -2.18
C ASP A 102 -7.50 -8.18 -1.57
N ARG A 103 -7.96 -9.40 -1.85
CA ARG A 103 -7.34 -10.62 -1.34
C ARG A 103 -6.33 -11.15 -2.33
N PRO A 104 -5.16 -11.62 -1.88
CA PRO A 104 -4.27 -12.35 -2.75
C PRO A 104 -4.91 -13.66 -3.22
N THR A 105 -4.51 -14.15 -4.40
CA THR A 105 -4.86 -15.50 -4.89
C THR A 105 -4.06 -16.55 -4.12
N SER A 106 -2.80 -16.25 -3.79
CA SER A 106 -1.94 -17.07 -2.94
C SER A 106 -0.89 -16.18 -2.24
N GLY A 107 -0.17 -16.76 -1.27
CA GLY A 107 0.78 -16.02 -0.43
C GLY A 107 0.13 -15.43 0.81
N GLN A 108 0.90 -14.68 1.60
CA GLN A 108 0.46 -14.11 2.87
C GLN A 108 0.65 -12.60 2.89
N VAL A 109 -0.29 -11.91 3.55
CA VAL A 109 -0.22 -10.46 3.81
C VAL A 109 -0.40 -10.21 5.29
N ARG A 110 0.47 -9.39 5.87
CA ARG A 110 0.43 -9.01 7.29
C ARG A 110 0.41 -7.50 7.44
N LEU A 111 -0.32 -7.04 8.44
CA LEU A 111 -0.27 -5.66 8.93
C LEU A 111 0.22 -5.71 10.39
N GLY A 112 1.46 -5.29 10.63
CA GLY A 112 2.17 -5.60 11.87
C GLY A 112 2.17 -7.11 12.11
N ASP A 113 1.70 -7.52 13.31
CA ASP A 113 1.60 -8.94 13.68
C ASP A 113 0.31 -9.63 13.20
N THR A 114 -0.58 -8.93 12.49
CA THR A 114 -1.88 -9.44 12.10
C THR A 114 -1.87 -9.98 10.67
N GLU A 115 -2.12 -11.28 10.49
CA GLU A 115 -2.30 -11.90 9.16
C GLU A 115 -3.69 -11.56 8.60
N LEU A 116 -3.73 -10.95 7.39
CA LEU A 116 -4.97 -10.47 6.78
C LEU A 116 -5.73 -11.59 6.03
N GLY A 117 -5.03 -12.53 5.42
CA GLY A 117 -5.60 -13.53 4.52
C GLY A 117 -6.66 -14.43 5.15
N ARG A 118 -6.58 -14.68 6.46
CA ARG A 118 -7.53 -15.53 7.23
C ARG A 118 -8.68 -14.76 7.84
N MET A 119 -8.71 -13.44 7.71
CA MET A 119 -9.76 -12.62 8.33
C MET A 119 -11.04 -12.63 7.49
N SER A 120 -12.20 -12.60 8.15
CA SER A 120 -13.48 -12.33 7.48
C SER A 120 -13.55 -10.88 7.01
N GLU A 121 -14.36 -10.59 5.97
CA GLU A 121 -14.55 -9.23 5.44
C GLU A 121 -14.97 -8.22 6.53
N ARG A 122 -15.83 -8.66 7.45
CA ARG A 122 -16.24 -7.82 8.59
C ARG A 122 -15.03 -7.43 9.46
N ARG A 123 -14.13 -8.37 9.76
CA ARG A 123 -12.92 -8.10 10.54
C ARG A 123 -11.94 -7.23 9.79
N LEU A 124 -11.72 -7.49 8.49
CA LEU A 124 -10.88 -6.65 7.62
C LEU A 124 -11.40 -5.20 7.56
N THR A 125 -12.72 -5.02 7.44
CA THR A 125 -13.34 -3.68 7.43
C THR A 125 -13.08 -2.93 8.73
N VAL A 126 -13.19 -3.59 9.89
CA VAL A 126 -12.88 -2.98 11.19
C VAL A 126 -11.40 -2.66 11.32
N LEU A 127 -10.51 -3.57 10.88
CA LEU A 127 -9.06 -3.38 10.89
C LEU A 127 -8.68 -2.18 10.03
N ARG A 128 -9.11 -2.13 8.76
CA ARG A 128 -8.82 -1.00 7.85
C ARG A 128 -9.24 0.33 8.44
N ARG A 129 -10.43 0.41 9.02
CA ARG A 129 -10.96 1.63 9.63
C ARG A 129 -10.09 2.17 10.76
N ARG A 130 -9.42 1.29 11.50
CA ARG A 130 -8.64 1.64 12.70
C ARG A 130 -7.15 1.79 12.45
N ARG A 131 -6.60 0.97 11.55
CA ARG A 131 -5.15 0.82 11.41
C ARG A 131 -4.61 1.29 10.06
N VAL A 132 -5.48 1.61 9.08
CA VAL A 132 -5.08 1.99 7.73
C VAL A 132 -5.68 3.34 7.35
N GLY A 133 -4.85 4.23 6.85
CA GLY A 133 -5.25 5.48 6.21
C GLY A 133 -5.19 5.36 4.68
N PHE A 134 -6.09 6.05 3.96
CA PHE A 134 -6.07 6.10 2.50
C PHE A 134 -6.10 7.53 1.99
N VAL A 135 -5.24 7.81 1.00
CA VAL A 135 -5.21 9.04 0.21
C VAL A 135 -5.27 8.64 -1.26
N PHE A 136 -6.28 9.13 -2.00
CA PHE A 136 -6.50 8.79 -3.40
C PHE A 136 -6.28 10.00 -4.30
N GLN A 137 -6.00 9.75 -5.57
CA GLN A 137 -5.89 10.79 -6.61
C GLN A 137 -7.16 11.63 -6.73
N SER A 138 -8.34 11.02 -6.68
CA SER A 138 -9.65 11.68 -6.81
C SER A 138 -10.20 12.23 -5.48
N PHE A 139 -9.36 12.41 -4.45
CA PHE A 139 -9.69 12.89 -3.09
C PHE A 139 -10.72 12.06 -2.35
N ASN A 140 -11.74 11.52 -3.02
CA ASN A 140 -12.83 10.72 -2.47
C ASN A 140 -13.51 11.35 -1.25
N LEU A 141 -13.75 12.66 -1.31
CA LEU A 141 -14.50 13.39 -0.31
C LEU A 141 -16.00 13.30 -0.59
N MET A 142 -16.80 13.20 0.47
CA MET A 142 -18.25 13.28 0.36
C MET A 142 -18.65 14.74 0.14
N GLY A 143 -19.16 15.07 -1.05
CA GLY A 143 -19.50 16.45 -1.45
C GLY A 143 -20.57 17.11 -0.59
N SER A 144 -21.48 16.32 0.02
CA SER A 144 -22.53 16.79 0.93
C SER A 144 -22.01 17.14 2.33
N LEU A 145 -20.81 16.70 2.69
CA LEU A 145 -20.22 16.91 4.01
C LEU A 145 -19.23 18.08 3.96
N THR A 146 -19.11 18.82 5.07
CA THR A 146 -18.04 19.81 5.25
C THR A 146 -16.67 19.15 5.41
N ALA A 147 -15.58 19.93 5.35
CA ALA A 147 -14.21 19.44 5.58
C ALA A 147 -14.09 18.74 6.95
N GLU A 148 -14.60 19.37 8.03
CA GLU A 148 -14.58 18.76 9.36
C GLU A 148 -15.40 17.47 9.43
N GLN A 149 -16.54 17.41 8.73
CA GLN A 149 -17.37 16.20 8.69
C GLN A 149 -16.71 15.08 7.91
N ASN A 150 -16.02 15.39 6.78
CA ASN A 150 -15.23 14.43 6.03
C ASN A 150 -14.07 13.87 6.88
N VAL A 151 -13.35 14.72 7.61
CA VAL A 151 -12.27 14.29 8.51
C VAL A 151 -12.82 13.45 9.68
N ALA A 152 -13.98 13.79 10.21
CA ALA A 152 -14.61 13.05 11.30
C ALA A 152 -15.20 11.69 10.88
N LEU A 153 -15.41 11.47 9.58
CA LEU A 153 -16.15 10.32 9.05
C LEU A 153 -15.56 8.95 9.47
N PRO A 154 -14.24 8.68 9.39
CA PRO A 154 -13.68 7.40 9.82
C PRO A 154 -13.95 7.11 11.31
N LEU A 155 -13.86 8.11 12.17
CA LEU A 155 -14.13 7.97 13.59
C LEU A 155 -15.62 7.63 13.86
N ARG A 156 -16.54 8.30 13.14
CA ARG A 156 -17.97 8.01 13.22
C ARG A 156 -18.32 6.60 12.75
N LEU A 157 -17.71 6.16 11.65
CA LEU A 157 -17.89 4.80 11.13
C LEU A 157 -17.35 3.73 12.08
N ASP A 158 -16.37 4.07 12.93
CA ASP A 158 -15.86 3.20 14.00
C ASP A 158 -16.71 3.25 15.28
N GLY A 159 -17.87 3.91 15.24
CA GLY A 159 -18.76 4.05 16.41
C GLY A 159 -18.28 5.07 17.46
N ARG A 160 -17.20 5.80 17.19
CA ARG A 160 -16.70 6.84 18.09
C ARG A 160 -17.48 8.14 17.91
N ARG A 161 -17.62 8.90 18.98
CA ARG A 161 -18.06 10.31 18.90
C ARG A 161 -16.83 11.20 18.83
N PRO A 162 -16.45 11.73 17.64
CA PRO A 162 -15.25 12.53 17.51
C PRO A 162 -15.38 13.83 18.31
N LYS A 163 -14.40 14.10 19.18
CA LYS A 163 -14.32 15.39 19.86
C LYS A 163 -13.97 16.46 18.82
N ALA A 164 -14.69 17.59 18.82
CA ALA A 164 -14.45 18.69 17.88
C ALA A 164 -13.00 19.19 17.89
N LYS A 165 -12.32 19.12 19.04
CA LYS A 165 -10.90 19.45 19.19
C LYS A 165 -10.01 18.57 18.32
N VAL A 166 -10.20 17.24 18.34
CA VAL A 166 -9.39 16.28 17.55
C VAL A 166 -9.52 16.54 16.04
N VAL A 167 -10.75 16.80 15.58
CA VAL A 167 -10.99 17.08 14.15
C VAL A 167 -10.38 18.42 13.74
N ARG A 168 -10.50 19.46 14.57
CA ARG A 168 -9.90 20.77 14.30
C ARG A 168 -8.38 20.71 14.31
N GLU A 169 -7.77 19.97 15.23
CA GLU A 169 -6.32 19.74 15.23
C GLU A 169 -5.84 19.00 13.97
N ALA A 170 -6.60 18.01 13.49
CA ALA A 170 -6.27 17.33 12.23
C ALA A 170 -6.32 18.29 11.03
N LEU A 171 -7.32 19.17 10.96
CA LEU A 171 -7.40 20.23 9.93
C LEU A 171 -6.30 21.28 10.08
N ALA A 172 -5.96 21.67 11.31
CA ALA A 172 -4.88 22.63 11.56
C ALA A 172 -3.52 22.09 11.09
N ARG A 173 -3.23 20.79 11.29
CA ARG A 173 -2.00 20.13 10.82
C ARG A 173 -1.81 20.23 9.31
N VAL A 174 -2.89 20.29 8.55
CA VAL A 174 -2.85 20.43 7.08
C VAL A 174 -3.11 21.89 6.63
N GLY A 175 -3.11 22.86 7.56
CA GLY A 175 -3.29 24.27 7.27
C GLY A 175 -4.69 24.67 6.80
N LEU A 176 -5.74 23.98 7.30
CA LEU A 176 -7.15 24.19 6.91
C LEU A 176 -8.09 24.44 8.11
N ALA A 177 -7.58 24.96 9.23
CA ALA A 177 -8.38 25.23 10.40
C ALA A 177 -9.53 26.22 10.11
N ASP A 178 -9.28 27.22 9.27
CA ASP A 178 -10.22 28.25 8.82
C ASP A 178 -11.23 27.75 7.76
N ARG A 179 -11.01 26.58 7.19
CA ARG A 179 -11.83 25.94 6.15
C ARG A 179 -12.71 24.80 6.65
N ALA A 180 -12.77 24.59 7.97
CA ALA A 180 -13.48 23.46 8.58
C ALA A 180 -14.93 23.30 8.11
N ARG A 181 -15.64 24.41 7.89
CA ARG A 181 -17.06 24.44 7.49
C ARG A 181 -17.30 24.41 5.98
N HIS A 182 -16.26 24.56 5.16
CA HIS A 182 -16.39 24.52 3.70
C HIS A 182 -16.69 23.11 3.21
N ARG A 183 -17.48 23.01 2.15
CA ARG A 183 -17.74 21.76 1.43
C ARG A 183 -16.68 21.56 0.34
N PRO A 184 -16.47 20.33 -0.14
CA PRO A 184 -15.48 20.05 -1.20
C PRO A 184 -15.57 20.97 -2.41
N GLY A 185 -16.78 21.28 -2.91
CA GLY A 185 -16.95 22.18 -4.04
C GLY A 185 -16.53 23.65 -3.79
N GLU A 186 -16.30 24.04 -2.55
CA GLU A 186 -15.84 25.37 -2.14
C GLU A 186 -14.32 25.39 -1.88
N LEU A 187 -13.63 24.26 -2.10
CA LEU A 187 -12.21 24.08 -1.85
C LEU A 187 -11.46 23.85 -3.16
N SER A 188 -10.25 24.41 -3.28
CA SER A 188 -9.36 24.05 -4.39
C SER A 188 -8.95 22.58 -4.33
N GLY A 189 -8.48 22.00 -5.46
CA GLY A 189 -8.02 20.61 -5.51
C GLY A 189 -6.95 20.30 -4.45
N GLY A 190 -5.96 21.19 -4.28
CA GLY A 190 -4.94 21.04 -3.23
C GLY A 190 -5.51 21.13 -1.81
N GLN A 191 -6.57 21.94 -1.59
CA GLN A 191 -7.28 21.98 -0.30
C GLN A 191 -8.07 20.70 -0.07
N GLN A 192 -8.75 20.18 -1.08
CA GLN A 192 -9.47 18.91 -1.00
C GLN A 192 -8.53 17.75 -0.67
N GLN A 193 -7.35 17.69 -1.31
CA GLN A 193 -6.35 16.67 -1.03
C GLN A 193 -5.82 16.78 0.40
N ARG A 194 -5.60 17.98 0.91
CA ARG A 194 -5.21 18.20 2.31
C ARG A 194 -6.31 17.75 3.29
N VAL A 195 -7.59 17.94 2.97
CA VAL A 195 -8.70 17.35 3.75
C VAL A 195 -8.65 15.82 3.72
N ALA A 196 -8.38 15.21 2.56
CA ALA A 196 -8.23 13.75 2.43
C ALA A 196 -7.06 13.22 3.28
N ILE A 197 -5.93 13.93 3.33
CA ILE A 197 -4.79 13.60 4.20
C ILE A 197 -5.19 13.72 5.68
N ALA A 198 -5.85 14.80 6.09
CA ALA A 198 -6.34 14.96 7.47
C ALA A 198 -7.29 13.83 7.87
N ARG A 199 -8.18 13.41 6.94
CA ARG A 199 -9.08 12.27 7.12
C ARG A 199 -8.32 10.96 7.30
N ALA A 200 -7.24 10.76 6.54
CA ALA A 200 -6.41 9.56 6.67
C ALA A 200 -5.67 9.51 8.01
N LEU A 201 -5.21 10.66 8.50
CA LEU A 201 -4.43 10.79 9.73
C LEU A 201 -5.25 10.76 11.03
N VAL A 202 -6.52 11.15 10.99
CA VAL A 202 -7.33 11.43 12.20
C VAL A 202 -7.53 10.20 13.10
N THR A 203 -7.49 9.00 12.54
CA THR A 203 -7.62 7.73 13.29
C THR A 203 -6.33 7.32 13.99
N GLY A 204 -5.18 7.93 13.66
CA GLY A 204 -3.85 7.49 14.09
C GLY A 204 -3.49 6.13 13.49
N PRO A 205 -3.52 5.97 12.14
CA PRO A 205 -3.29 4.68 11.51
C PRO A 205 -1.84 4.22 11.67
N GLU A 206 -1.59 2.91 11.55
CA GLU A 206 -0.24 2.33 11.53
C GLU A 206 0.46 2.56 10.18
N VAL A 207 -0.33 2.61 9.10
CA VAL A 207 0.16 2.85 7.76
C VAL A 207 -0.83 3.69 6.95
N ILE A 208 -0.30 4.58 6.12
CA ILE A 208 -1.06 5.34 5.14
C ILE A 208 -0.68 4.82 3.75
N PHE A 209 -1.68 4.46 2.96
CA PHE A 209 -1.53 4.15 1.56
C PHE A 209 -1.99 5.33 0.72
N ALA A 210 -1.14 5.81 -0.19
CA ALA A 210 -1.42 6.92 -1.08
C ALA A 210 -1.32 6.45 -2.54
N ASP A 211 -2.42 6.50 -3.26
CA ASP A 211 -2.48 6.14 -4.68
C ASP A 211 -2.53 7.40 -5.52
N GLU A 212 -1.42 7.74 -6.18
CA GLU A 212 -1.23 8.94 -7.01
C GLU A 212 -1.70 10.24 -6.32
N PRO A 213 -1.24 10.56 -5.11
CA PRO A 213 -1.83 11.63 -4.28
C PRO A 213 -1.70 13.03 -4.87
N THR A 214 -0.88 13.21 -5.90
CA THR A 214 -0.64 14.50 -6.59
C THR A 214 -1.12 14.51 -8.02
N GLY A 215 -1.61 13.39 -8.55
CA GLY A 215 -1.91 13.23 -9.98
C GLY A 215 -3.04 14.13 -10.53
N ALA A 216 -3.89 14.70 -9.65
CA ALA A 216 -4.95 15.64 -10.03
C ALA A 216 -4.61 17.11 -9.67
N LEU A 217 -3.35 17.41 -9.29
CA LEU A 217 -2.95 18.71 -8.77
C LEU A 217 -1.96 19.42 -9.70
N ASP A 218 -1.98 20.75 -9.67
CA ASP A 218 -0.90 21.55 -10.22
C ASP A 218 0.42 21.33 -9.44
N ARG A 219 1.53 21.68 -10.05
CA ARG A 219 2.88 21.43 -9.52
C ARG A 219 3.09 22.03 -8.12
N ARG A 220 2.57 23.24 -7.85
CA ARG A 220 2.71 23.93 -6.56
C ARG A 220 1.88 23.23 -5.48
N SER A 221 0.63 22.93 -5.79
CA SER A 221 -0.28 22.22 -4.88
C SER A 221 0.21 20.80 -4.59
N GLY A 222 0.74 20.11 -5.62
CA GLY A 222 1.36 18.79 -5.49
C GLY A 222 2.58 18.81 -4.56
N GLY A 223 3.48 19.77 -4.73
CA GLY A 223 4.63 19.95 -3.84
C GLY A 223 4.22 20.12 -2.38
N ALA A 224 3.24 20.99 -2.10
CA ALA A 224 2.73 21.20 -0.74
C ALA A 224 2.08 19.94 -0.13
N VAL A 225 1.43 19.10 -0.95
CA VAL A 225 0.87 17.81 -0.51
C VAL A 225 2.00 16.81 -0.17
N LEU A 226 3.04 16.73 -0.99
CA LEU A 226 4.19 15.87 -0.72
C LEU A 226 4.94 16.30 0.54
N ASP A 227 5.10 17.61 0.78
CA ASP A 227 5.71 18.13 1.99
C ASP A 227 4.90 17.77 3.24
N LEU A 228 3.56 17.80 3.17
CA LEU A 228 2.69 17.34 4.25
C LEU A 228 2.81 15.84 4.52
N LEU A 229 2.88 15.02 3.46
CA LEU A 229 3.06 13.58 3.59
C LEU A 229 4.44 13.24 4.19
N ARG A 230 5.51 13.95 3.77
CA ARG A 230 6.84 13.80 4.35
C ARG A 230 6.85 14.20 5.84
N ALA A 231 6.25 15.35 6.17
CA ALA A 231 6.13 15.80 7.55
C ALA A 231 5.31 14.84 8.44
N ALA A 232 4.35 14.11 7.87
CA ALA A 232 3.61 13.08 8.61
C ALA A 232 4.54 11.92 9.02
N VAL A 233 5.49 11.54 8.18
CA VAL A 233 6.48 10.51 8.50
C VAL A 233 7.51 11.03 9.49
N ASP A 234 8.16 12.17 9.20
CA ASP A 234 9.25 12.72 10.00
C ASP A 234 8.79 13.22 11.38
N GLY A 235 7.66 13.93 11.41
CA GLY A 235 7.18 14.60 12.62
C GLY A 235 6.26 13.74 13.49
N PHE A 236 5.52 12.80 12.89
CA PHE A 236 4.53 12.00 13.61
C PHE A 236 4.82 10.50 13.59
N GLY A 237 5.93 10.09 12.96
CA GLY A 237 6.34 8.69 12.88
C GLY A 237 5.35 7.80 12.12
N GLN A 238 4.63 8.36 11.13
CA GLN A 238 3.73 7.59 10.29
C GLN A 238 4.49 6.70 9.32
N THR A 239 3.92 5.58 8.96
CA THR A 239 4.39 4.79 7.82
C THR A 239 3.62 5.20 6.59
N LEU A 240 4.29 5.46 5.48
CA LEU A 240 3.66 5.88 4.22
C LEU A 240 4.11 4.98 3.08
N VAL A 241 3.15 4.41 2.36
CA VAL A 241 3.37 3.69 1.10
C VAL A 241 2.64 4.45 0.00
N MET A 242 3.39 4.99 -0.96
CA MET A 242 2.85 5.82 -2.03
C MET A 242 3.08 5.16 -3.39
N VAL A 243 2.04 5.04 -4.20
CA VAL A 243 2.16 4.75 -5.63
C VAL A 243 2.22 6.06 -6.39
N THR A 244 3.18 6.21 -7.28
CA THR A 244 3.28 7.36 -8.18
C THR A 244 4.02 7.00 -9.46
N HIS A 245 3.78 7.77 -10.52
CA HIS A 245 4.54 7.74 -11.77
C HIS A 245 5.48 8.95 -11.91
N ASP A 246 5.42 9.90 -10.97
CA ASP A 246 6.27 11.10 -10.96
C ASP A 246 7.59 10.85 -10.20
N PRO A 247 8.76 10.89 -10.89
CA PRO A 247 10.06 10.72 -10.27
C PRO A 247 10.37 11.76 -9.18
N VAL A 248 9.84 12.99 -9.32
CA VAL A 248 10.04 14.06 -8.33
C VAL A 248 9.26 13.75 -7.05
N ALA A 249 8.06 13.20 -7.17
CA ALA A 249 7.29 12.75 -6.03
C ALA A 249 7.95 11.55 -5.34
N ALA A 250 8.43 10.57 -6.12
CA ALA A 250 9.08 9.37 -5.60
C ALA A 250 10.40 9.68 -4.88
N ALA A 251 11.17 10.67 -5.37
CA ALA A 251 12.42 11.10 -4.73
C ALA A 251 12.24 11.72 -3.32
N ARG A 252 10.98 11.97 -2.89
CA ARG A 252 10.69 12.39 -1.50
C ARG A 252 10.68 11.21 -0.52
N ALA A 253 10.68 9.98 -1.04
CA ALA A 253 10.64 8.77 -0.22
C ALA A 253 12.03 8.38 0.29
N ASP A 254 12.06 7.67 1.41
CA ASP A 254 13.29 7.08 1.94
C ASP A 254 13.73 5.89 1.06
N ARG A 255 12.76 5.20 0.43
CA ARG A 255 12.97 4.05 -0.42
C ARG A 255 12.02 4.07 -1.60
N VAL A 256 12.53 3.80 -2.80
CA VAL A 256 11.73 3.65 -4.02
C VAL A 256 11.86 2.22 -4.52
N ILE A 257 10.71 1.58 -4.73
CA ILE A 257 10.59 0.21 -5.20
C ILE A 257 10.04 0.24 -6.62
N PHE A 258 10.63 -0.55 -7.49
CA PHE A 258 10.20 -0.68 -8.88
C PHE A 258 9.46 -2.00 -9.09
N LEU A 259 8.30 -1.90 -9.72
CA LEU A 259 7.45 -3.04 -10.09
C LEU A 259 7.33 -3.11 -11.61
N ALA A 260 7.63 -4.27 -12.19
CA ALA A 260 7.45 -4.56 -13.61
C ALA A 260 6.81 -5.94 -13.77
N ASP A 261 5.83 -6.08 -14.64
CA ASP A 261 5.13 -7.35 -14.94
C ASP A 261 4.66 -8.11 -13.68
N GLY A 262 4.18 -7.38 -12.69
CA GLY A 262 3.72 -7.95 -11.42
C GLY A 262 4.82 -8.45 -10.49
N ARG A 263 6.09 -8.15 -10.76
CA ARG A 263 7.26 -8.57 -9.98
C ARG A 263 8.06 -7.37 -9.50
N LEU A 264 8.82 -7.56 -8.40
CA LEU A 264 9.80 -6.57 -7.99
C LEU A 264 10.97 -6.58 -8.97
N ALA A 265 11.27 -5.41 -9.54
CA ALA A 265 12.37 -5.23 -10.49
C ALA A 265 13.63 -4.65 -9.83
N GLY A 266 13.50 -4.06 -8.64
CA GLY A 266 14.59 -3.52 -7.86
C GLY A 266 14.16 -2.40 -6.94
N GLU A 267 15.14 -1.80 -6.24
CA GLU A 267 14.90 -0.70 -5.31
C GLU A 267 16.05 0.30 -5.27
N LEU A 268 15.76 1.52 -4.83
CA LEU A 268 16.71 2.59 -4.55
C LEU A 268 16.45 3.13 -3.14
N GLU A 269 17.51 3.38 -2.39
CA GLU A 269 17.47 4.07 -1.09
C GLU A 269 17.79 5.55 -1.28
N ARG A 270 16.95 6.44 -0.77
CA ARG A 270 17.09 7.91 -0.81
C ARG A 270 17.55 8.44 -2.17
N PRO A 271 16.86 8.07 -3.27
CA PRO A 271 17.31 8.42 -4.61
C PRO A 271 17.06 9.89 -4.93
N THR A 272 17.80 10.40 -5.91
CA THR A 272 17.42 11.65 -6.58
C THR A 272 16.35 11.41 -7.65
N ALA A 273 15.67 12.47 -8.07
CA ALA A 273 14.67 12.36 -9.14
C ALA A 273 15.28 11.85 -10.46
N GLU A 274 16.53 12.22 -10.76
CA GLU A 274 17.27 11.77 -11.93
C GLU A 274 17.56 10.27 -11.88
N GLN A 275 17.95 9.75 -10.72
CA GLN A 275 18.17 8.31 -10.53
C GLN A 275 16.88 7.52 -10.71
N VAL A 276 15.77 8.03 -10.16
CA VAL A 276 14.45 7.42 -10.32
C VAL A 276 14.03 7.43 -11.79
N ALA A 277 14.19 8.57 -12.49
CA ALA A 277 13.83 8.70 -13.91
C ALA A 277 14.67 7.76 -14.80
N ALA A 278 15.98 7.67 -14.56
CA ALA A 278 16.86 6.74 -15.28
C ALA A 278 16.46 5.28 -15.10
N SER A 279 16.09 4.88 -13.85
CA SER A 279 15.61 3.53 -13.57
C SER A 279 14.27 3.23 -14.23
N MET A 280 13.37 4.20 -14.31
CA MET A 280 12.10 4.05 -15.01
C MET A 280 12.27 3.87 -16.51
N THR A 281 13.21 4.59 -17.14
CA THR A 281 13.52 4.44 -18.57
C THR A 281 14.02 3.02 -18.86
N SER A 282 14.94 2.49 -18.05
CA SER A 282 15.47 1.13 -18.21
C SER A 282 14.47 0.00 -17.92
N LEU A 283 13.32 0.31 -17.33
CA LEU A 283 12.21 -0.65 -17.13
C LEU A 283 11.23 -0.68 -18.29
N GLY A 284 11.24 0.35 -19.14
CA GLY A 284 10.35 0.47 -20.31
C GLY A 284 10.91 -0.07 -21.60
N ASP A 285 12.22 -0.33 -21.63
CA ASP A 285 12.95 -0.95 -22.73
C ASP A 285 12.97 -2.48 -22.55
#